data_d44d6c1bcf3c26006e6d966a2ec0b720
#
_entry.id   d44d6c1bcf3c26006e6d966a2ec0b720
#
_cell.length_a   1.000
_cell.length_b   1.000
_cell.length_c   1.000
_cell.angle_alpha   90.00
_cell.angle_beta   90.00
_cell.angle_gamma   90.00
#
_symmetry.space_group_name_H-M   'P 1'
#
loop_
_entity.id
_entity.type
_entity.pdbx_description
1 polymer ?
#
loop_
_entity_poly.entity_id
_entity_poly.type
_entity_poly.pdbx_seq_one_letter_code
_entity_poly.pdbx_strand_id
1 'polypeptide(L)'
;QRQMCIRDREHTVSDIITLHDYEEVGDTLYKRYTEYKDQILTTEVYHSGKSALANGYEYKGQPIIISEYGGIAFNNDDSGWGYGNKVNTKEDFIKRFDDITTAVKKIPYCCGFCYTQVSDVQQEINGLMDMERNFKVEPEIIQEINERKVGYWRTFM
;
A
#
# COMPACT_ATOMS: atom_id res chain seq x y z
N GLN A 1 -1.44 -17.59 -2.45
CA GLN A 1 -2.38 -16.52 -2.05
C GLN A 1 -2.78 -16.58 -0.57
N ARG A 2 -3.04 -17.77 0.01
CA ARG A 2 -3.42 -17.87 1.44
C ARG A 2 -2.33 -17.41 2.43
N GLN A 3 -1.06 -17.53 2.10
CA GLN A 3 0.04 -17.13 3.00
C GLN A 3 0.24 -15.60 3.08
N MET A 4 -0.07 -14.87 2.04
CA MET A 4 0.05 -13.40 2.03
C MET A 4 -1.04 -12.75 2.87
N CYS A 5 -2.27 -13.25 2.83
CA CYS A 5 -3.38 -12.73 3.65
C CYS A 5 -3.26 -13.01 5.16
N ILE A 6 -2.36 -13.93 5.56
CA ILE A 6 -2.14 -14.27 6.99
C ILE A 6 -1.14 -13.32 7.66
N ARG A 7 -0.34 -12.58 6.89
CA ARG A 7 0.77 -11.76 7.40
C ARG A 7 0.45 -10.29 7.57
N ASP A 8 -0.70 -9.83 7.14
CA ASP A 8 -1.03 -8.41 7.11
C ASP A 8 -1.71 -7.88 8.36
N ARG A 9 -2.23 -8.78 9.19
CA ARG A 9 -3.07 -8.43 10.35
C ARG A 9 -3.15 -9.57 11.34
N GLU A 10 -3.79 -9.27 12.48
CA GLU A 10 -3.93 -10.23 13.58
C GLU A 10 -2.57 -10.77 14.04
N HIS A 11 -1.58 -9.86 14.11
CA HIS A 11 -0.25 -10.18 14.59
C HIS A 11 -0.29 -10.68 16.04
N THR A 12 0.49 -11.70 16.31
CA THR A 12 0.71 -12.24 17.65
C THR A 12 2.08 -11.80 18.17
N VAL A 13 3.09 -12.66 18.10
CA VAL A 13 4.48 -12.32 18.39
C VAL A 13 5.17 -12.03 17.06
N SER A 14 5.44 -10.76 16.81
CA SER A 14 6.06 -10.28 15.55
C SER A 14 7.10 -9.22 15.85
N ASP A 15 8.22 -9.28 15.13
CA ASP A 15 9.27 -8.25 15.20
C ASP A 15 8.90 -7.01 14.36
N ILE A 16 8.02 -7.16 13.39
CA ILE A 16 7.55 -6.11 12.50
C ILE A 16 6.03 -6.24 12.38
N ILE A 17 5.32 -5.14 12.46
CA ILE A 17 3.87 -5.07 12.19
C ILE A 17 3.70 -4.69 10.72
N THR A 18 2.97 -5.51 9.98
CA THR A 18 2.64 -5.28 8.57
C THR A 18 1.15 -4.99 8.41
N LEU A 19 0.85 -4.02 7.55
CA LEU A 19 -0.53 -3.60 7.28
C LEU A 19 -0.75 -3.53 5.77
N HIS A 20 -1.98 -3.86 5.33
CA HIS A 20 -2.41 -3.69 3.95
C HIS A 20 -3.48 -2.60 3.88
N ASP A 21 -3.35 -1.69 2.95
CA ASP A 21 -4.34 -0.64 2.73
C ASP A 21 -4.42 -0.25 1.25
N TYR A 22 -5.56 -0.51 0.64
CA TYR A 22 -5.82 -0.25 -0.76
C TYR A 22 -6.69 1.00 -0.97
N GLU A 23 -6.59 1.97 -0.06
CA GLU A 23 -7.26 3.25 -0.23
C GLU A 23 -6.75 3.96 -1.50
N GLU A 24 -7.68 4.44 -2.30
CA GLU A 24 -7.38 5.08 -3.58
C GLU A 24 -7.13 6.59 -3.50
N VAL A 25 -7.43 7.20 -2.34
CA VAL A 25 -7.28 8.66 -2.09
C VAL A 25 -6.22 8.88 -1.02
N GLY A 26 -5.11 9.51 -1.40
CA GLY A 26 -3.97 9.71 -0.51
C GLY A 26 -4.29 10.49 0.77
N ASP A 27 -5.13 11.53 0.69
CA ASP A 27 -5.54 12.29 1.89
C ASP A 27 -6.34 11.44 2.88
N THR A 28 -7.23 10.57 2.39
CA THR A 28 -7.98 9.61 3.21
C THR A 28 -7.05 8.60 3.85
N LEU A 29 -6.12 8.04 3.09
CA LEU A 29 -5.11 7.12 3.61
C LEU A 29 -4.26 7.78 4.69
N TYR A 30 -3.72 8.96 4.42
CA TYR A 30 -2.89 9.70 5.38
C TYR A 30 -3.64 10.01 6.68
N LYS A 31 -4.88 10.53 6.60
CA LYS A 31 -5.72 10.81 7.78
C LYS A 31 -5.99 9.55 8.59
N ARG A 32 -6.30 8.43 7.93
CA ARG A 32 -6.51 7.15 8.59
C ARG A 32 -5.34 6.80 9.52
N TYR A 33 -4.13 6.90 9.01
CA TYR A 33 -2.92 6.53 9.77
C TYR A 33 -2.44 7.60 10.73
N THR A 34 -2.87 8.84 10.64
CA THR A 34 -2.46 9.91 11.56
C THR A 34 -3.49 10.19 12.65
N GLU A 35 -4.76 10.24 12.31
CA GLU A 35 -5.83 10.56 13.26
C GLU A 35 -6.26 9.34 14.08
N TYR A 36 -6.15 8.13 13.51
CA TYR A 36 -6.64 6.89 14.13
C TYR A 36 -5.53 5.88 14.45
N LYS A 37 -4.31 6.36 14.62
CA LYS A 37 -3.14 5.52 14.91
C LYS A 37 -3.37 4.56 16.08
N ASP A 38 -3.93 5.07 17.16
CA ASP A 38 -4.10 4.30 18.39
C ASP A 38 -5.15 3.18 18.24
N GLN A 39 -6.17 3.40 17.37
CA GLN A 39 -7.15 2.35 17.05
C GLN A 39 -6.56 1.31 16.11
N ILE A 40 -5.78 1.73 15.11
CA ILE A 40 -5.16 0.80 14.13
C ILE A 40 -4.21 -0.18 14.81
N LEU A 41 -3.44 0.30 15.79
CA LEU A 41 -2.43 -0.50 16.51
C LEU A 41 -3.00 -1.24 17.73
N THR A 42 -4.25 -1.64 17.66
CA THR A 42 -4.94 -2.38 18.71
C THR A 42 -5.52 -3.70 18.18
N THR A 43 -6.27 -4.37 19.04
CA THR A 43 -7.09 -5.54 18.67
C THR A 43 -8.47 -5.15 18.14
N GLU A 44 -8.77 -3.84 18.03
CA GLU A 44 -10.03 -3.37 17.47
C GLU A 44 -10.01 -3.48 15.93
N VAL A 45 -11.15 -3.87 15.38
CA VAL A 45 -11.35 -3.88 13.92
C VAL A 45 -11.48 -2.46 13.43
N TYR A 46 -10.46 -1.98 12.74
CA TYR A 46 -10.42 -0.62 12.28
C TYR A 46 -10.75 -0.49 10.78
N HIS A 47 -10.15 -1.32 9.95
CA HIS A 47 -10.30 -1.25 8.50
C HIS A 47 -10.35 -2.65 7.88
N SER A 48 -11.13 -2.81 6.80
CA SER A 48 -11.27 -4.08 6.07
C SER A 48 -11.62 -5.33 6.92
N GLY A 49 -12.31 -5.15 8.04
CA GLY A 49 -12.88 -6.25 8.82
C GLY A 49 -11.87 -7.04 9.67
N LYS A 50 -10.64 -6.54 9.84
CA LYS A 50 -9.60 -7.18 10.66
C LYS A 50 -8.88 -6.18 11.56
N SER A 51 -8.33 -6.66 12.67
CA SER A 51 -7.46 -5.91 13.56
C SER A 51 -5.98 -6.06 13.17
N ALA A 52 -5.14 -5.11 13.54
CA ALA A 52 -3.69 -5.23 13.34
C ALA A 52 -3.09 -6.31 14.26
N LEU A 53 -3.61 -6.44 15.46
CA LEU A 53 -3.14 -7.39 16.47
C LEU A 53 -4.23 -8.42 16.80
N ALA A 54 -3.84 -9.65 17.02
CA ALA A 54 -4.72 -10.70 17.50
C ALA A 54 -5.17 -10.41 18.94
N ASN A 55 -6.34 -10.93 19.32
CA ASN A 55 -6.87 -10.75 20.66
C ASN A 55 -5.88 -11.26 21.74
N GLY A 56 -5.64 -10.44 22.75
CA GLY A 56 -4.68 -10.74 23.82
C GLY A 56 -3.23 -10.32 23.53
N TYR A 57 -2.97 -9.67 22.40
CA TYR A 57 -1.66 -9.12 22.05
C TYR A 57 -1.67 -7.59 22.00
N GLU A 58 -0.53 -6.99 22.28
CA GLU A 58 -0.37 -5.54 22.37
C GLU A 58 0.77 -5.06 21.49
N TYR A 59 0.62 -3.84 20.94
CA TYR A 59 1.70 -3.14 20.24
C TYR A 59 2.78 -2.70 21.26
N LYS A 60 4.03 -3.09 21.00
CA LYS A 60 5.19 -2.84 21.89
C LYS A 60 6.25 -1.96 21.24
N GLY A 61 5.87 -1.17 20.23
CA GLY A 61 6.81 -0.29 19.54
C GLY A 61 7.55 -0.95 18.37
N GLN A 62 7.06 -2.08 17.85
CA GLN A 62 7.65 -2.71 16.67
C GLN A 62 7.61 -1.76 15.47
N PRO A 63 8.58 -1.85 14.54
CA PRO A 63 8.52 -1.16 13.26
C PRO A 63 7.23 -1.50 12.50
N ILE A 64 6.65 -0.51 11.85
CA ILE A 64 5.41 -0.66 11.07
C ILE A 64 5.73 -0.49 9.60
N ILE A 65 5.27 -1.42 8.78
CA ILE A 65 5.40 -1.40 7.33
C ILE A 65 4.01 -1.51 6.71
N ILE A 66 3.68 -0.65 5.75
CA ILE A 66 2.55 -0.86 4.85
C ILE A 66 3.03 -1.79 3.76
N SER A 67 2.88 -3.09 4.00
CA SER A 67 3.44 -4.16 3.17
C SER A 67 2.68 -4.41 1.89
N GLU A 68 1.46 -3.90 1.78
CA GLU A 68 0.71 -3.83 0.53
C GLU A 68 -0.11 -2.54 0.49
N TYR A 69 0.00 -1.79 -0.61
CA TYR A 69 -0.85 -0.64 -0.88
C TYR A 69 -1.00 -0.43 -2.39
N GLY A 70 -1.95 0.38 -2.77
CA GLY A 70 -2.20 0.79 -4.14
C GLY A 70 -3.09 -0.16 -4.89
N GLY A 71 -2.54 -1.16 -5.53
CA GLY A 71 -3.33 -2.14 -6.29
C GLY A 71 -4.15 -1.52 -7.43
N ILE A 72 -3.63 -0.48 -8.08
CA ILE A 72 -4.37 0.34 -9.07
C ILE A 72 -4.62 -0.48 -10.33
N ALA A 73 -5.88 -0.84 -10.59
CA ALA A 73 -6.26 -1.51 -11.82
C ALA A 73 -6.06 -0.60 -13.03
N PHE A 74 -5.20 -1.01 -13.95
CA PHE A 74 -4.90 -0.29 -15.18
C PHE A 74 -4.54 -1.25 -16.32
N ASN A 75 -5.31 -1.20 -17.40
CA ASN A 75 -4.98 -1.78 -18.71
C ASN A 75 -5.83 -1.08 -19.79
N ASN A 76 -5.56 -1.43 -21.05
CA ASN A 76 -6.21 -0.80 -22.21
C ASN A 76 -7.56 -1.46 -22.59
N ASP A 77 -7.97 -2.49 -21.90
CA ASP A 77 -9.26 -3.17 -22.14
C ASP A 77 -10.11 -3.20 -20.86
N ASP A 78 -11.35 -3.69 -20.97
CA ASP A 78 -12.27 -3.76 -19.83
C ASP A 78 -12.10 -5.03 -18.99
N SER A 79 -11.09 -5.85 -19.30
CA SER A 79 -10.83 -7.10 -18.56
C SER A 79 -10.03 -6.85 -17.28
N GLY A 80 -10.15 -7.78 -16.34
CA GLY A 80 -9.36 -7.82 -15.13
C GLY A 80 -9.88 -6.91 -14.01
N TRP A 81 -9.20 -6.98 -12.87
CA TRP A 81 -9.57 -6.29 -11.65
C TRP A 81 -8.33 -5.79 -10.88
N GLY A 82 -8.56 -4.91 -9.95
CA GLY A 82 -7.64 -4.42 -8.95
C GLY A 82 -8.42 -3.78 -7.82
N TYR A 83 -7.77 -2.98 -7.00
CA TYR A 83 -8.41 -2.34 -5.86
C TYR A 83 -8.85 -0.91 -6.20
N GLY A 84 -9.99 -0.49 -5.63
CA GLY A 84 -10.59 0.80 -5.95
C GLY A 84 -11.13 0.88 -7.39
N ASN A 85 -11.32 2.09 -7.86
CA ASN A 85 -11.80 2.34 -9.21
C ASN A 85 -10.68 2.11 -10.23
N LYS A 86 -10.99 1.41 -11.34
CA LYS A 86 -10.06 1.25 -12.44
C LYS A 86 -9.72 2.62 -13.05
N VAL A 87 -8.47 2.84 -13.38
CA VAL A 87 -8.01 4.00 -14.15
C VAL A 87 -7.89 3.64 -15.63
N ASN A 88 -8.13 4.61 -16.50
CA ASN A 88 -8.21 4.38 -17.94
C ASN A 88 -7.06 5.00 -18.73
N THR A 89 -6.25 5.85 -18.09
CA THR A 89 -5.11 6.52 -18.72
C THR A 89 -3.84 6.34 -17.90
N LYS A 90 -2.68 6.47 -18.56
CA LYS A 90 -1.38 6.48 -17.86
C LYS A 90 -1.29 7.66 -16.88
N GLU A 91 -1.81 8.80 -17.28
CA GLU A 91 -1.82 10.02 -16.49
C GLU A 91 -2.61 9.84 -15.19
N ASP A 92 -3.78 9.20 -15.25
CA ASP A 92 -4.59 8.89 -14.07
C ASP A 92 -3.90 7.87 -13.16
N PHE A 93 -3.22 6.87 -13.76
CA PHE A 93 -2.41 5.91 -13.01
C PHE A 93 -1.29 6.62 -12.25
N ILE A 94 -0.48 7.42 -12.94
CA ILE A 94 0.65 8.17 -12.36
C ILE A 94 0.16 9.10 -11.26
N LYS A 95 -0.93 9.84 -11.50
CA LYS A 95 -1.51 10.75 -10.52
C LYS A 95 -1.93 10.03 -9.24
N ARG A 96 -2.64 8.90 -9.36
CA ARG A 96 -3.06 8.11 -8.20
C ARG A 96 -1.86 7.48 -7.50
N PHE A 97 -0.92 6.92 -8.26
CA PHE A 97 0.30 6.34 -7.71
C PHE A 97 1.09 7.39 -6.91
N ASP A 98 1.26 8.60 -7.43
CA ASP A 98 1.93 9.70 -6.74
C ASP A 98 1.18 10.10 -5.47
N ASP A 99 -0.13 10.29 -5.54
CA ASP A 99 -0.97 10.71 -4.42
C ASP A 99 -0.89 9.73 -3.23
N ILE A 100 -1.14 8.44 -3.48
CA ILE A 100 -1.12 7.42 -2.42
C ILE A 100 0.29 7.13 -1.92
N THR A 101 1.31 7.09 -2.80
CA THR A 101 2.70 6.86 -2.40
C THR A 101 3.21 8.02 -1.53
N THR A 102 2.89 9.25 -1.93
CA THR A 102 3.22 10.44 -1.16
C THR A 102 2.52 10.42 0.22
N ALA A 103 1.28 9.98 0.28
CA ALA A 103 0.53 9.82 1.53
C ALA A 103 1.19 8.82 2.47
N VAL A 104 1.52 7.62 1.98
CA VAL A 104 2.23 6.59 2.76
C VAL A 104 3.56 7.11 3.29
N LYS A 105 4.35 7.80 2.45
CA LYS A 105 5.64 8.38 2.83
C LYS A 105 5.54 9.50 3.86
N LYS A 106 4.39 10.15 4.00
CA LYS A 106 4.15 11.16 5.03
C LYS A 106 3.81 10.58 6.40
N ILE A 107 3.46 9.30 6.52
CA ILE A 107 3.09 8.70 7.81
C ILE A 107 4.33 8.66 8.73
N PRO A 108 4.31 9.35 9.88
CA PRO A 108 5.54 9.61 10.65
C PRO A 108 6.21 8.37 11.25
N TYR A 109 5.45 7.31 11.46
CA TYR A 109 5.90 6.08 12.12
C TYR A 109 5.98 4.88 11.15
N CYS A 110 5.67 5.08 9.87
CA CYS A 110 5.84 4.05 8.86
C CYS A 110 7.32 3.92 8.49
N CYS A 111 7.87 2.72 8.63
CA CYS A 111 9.28 2.43 8.39
C CYS A 111 9.55 1.85 7.00
N GLY A 112 8.51 1.47 6.27
CA GLY A 112 8.62 0.90 4.94
C GLY A 112 7.26 0.74 4.26
N PHE A 113 7.29 0.58 2.95
CA PHE A 113 6.09 0.35 2.15
C PHE A 113 6.40 -0.51 0.93
N CYS A 114 5.40 -1.21 0.42
CA CYS A 114 5.51 -2.02 -0.78
C CYS A 114 4.25 -1.87 -1.63
N TYR A 115 4.41 -1.37 -2.86
CA TYR A 115 3.31 -1.27 -3.81
C TYR A 115 2.88 -2.64 -4.32
N THR A 116 1.60 -2.86 -4.42
CA THR A 116 0.99 -4.06 -4.98
C THR A 116 0.45 -3.74 -6.37
N GLN A 117 1.13 -4.22 -7.46
CA GLN A 117 2.24 -5.14 -7.44
C GLN A 117 3.24 -4.83 -8.57
N VAL A 118 4.31 -5.62 -8.71
CA VAL A 118 5.32 -5.39 -9.75
C VAL A 118 4.78 -5.71 -11.14
N SER A 119 4.05 -6.81 -11.29
CA SER A 119 3.49 -7.24 -12.58
C SER A 119 2.11 -7.82 -12.42
N ASP A 120 1.30 -7.72 -13.47
CA ASP A 120 0.01 -8.36 -13.55
C ASP A 120 0.10 -9.87 -13.34
N VAL A 121 -0.93 -10.44 -12.75
CA VAL A 121 -1.08 -11.88 -12.53
C VAL A 121 -2.48 -12.32 -12.95
N GLN A 122 -2.59 -12.99 -14.08
CA GLN A 122 -3.89 -13.42 -14.64
C GLN A 122 -4.87 -12.23 -14.79
N GLN A 123 -5.99 -12.26 -14.09
CA GLN A 123 -7.00 -11.20 -14.13
C GLN A 123 -6.72 -10.03 -13.16
N GLU A 124 -5.69 -10.12 -12.36
CA GLU A 124 -5.26 -9.05 -11.46
C GLU A 124 -4.33 -8.09 -12.22
N ILE A 125 -4.86 -6.94 -12.63
CA ILE A 125 -4.22 -6.00 -13.56
C ILE A 125 -3.68 -4.74 -12.87
N ASN A 126 -3.19 -4.86 -11.67
CA ASN A 126 -2.67 -3.77 -10.84
C ASN A 126 -1.13 -3.68 -10.81
N GLY A 127 -0.45 -4.43 -11.68
CA GLY A 127 0.99 -4.39 -11.83
C GLY A 127 1.51 -3.09 -12.44
N LEU A 128 2.76 -2.73 -12.12
CA LEU A 128 3.54 -1.72 -12.84
C LEU A 128 3.94 -2.20 -14.25
N MET A 129 3.95 -3.51 -14.43
CA MET A 129 4.19 -4.22 -15.69
C MET A 129 2.98 -5.08 -16.05
N ASP A 130 2.81 -5.33 -17.33
CA ASP A 130 1.87 -6.33 -17.82
C ASP A 130 2.34 -7.78 -17.61
N MET A 131 1.59 -8.76 -18.09
CA MET A 131 1.93 -10.19 -18.00
C MET A 131 3.20 -10.54 -18.79
N GLU A 132 3.50 -9.82 -19.86
CA GLU A 132 4.68 -9.96 -20.72
C GLU A 132 5.90 -9.20 -20.17
N ARG A 133 5.77 -8.53 -19.01
CA ARG A 133 6.83 -7.75 -18.37
C ARG A 133 7.17 -6.43 -19.07
N ASN A 134 6.28 -5.92 -19.90
CA ASN A 134 6.40 -4.55 -20.40
C ASN A 134 5.91 -3.56 -19.34
N PHE A 135 6.61 -2.45 -19.19
CA PHE A 135 6.15 -1.39 -18.30
C PHE A 135 4.88 -0.72 -18.83
N LYS A 136 3.88 -0.59 -17.97
CA LYS A 136 2.62 0.09 -18.29
C LYS A 136 2.75 1.61 -18.30
N VAL A 137 3.68 2.11 -17.48
CA VAL A 137 4.08 3.52 -17.38
C VAL A 137 5.60 3.60 -17.37
N GLU A 138 6.14 4.75 -17.66
CA GLU A 138 7.58 5.00 -17.73
C GLU A 138 8.22 4.73 -16.34
N PRO A 139 9.18 3.80 -16.22
CA PRO A 139 9.77 3.41 -14.93
C PRO A 139 10.49 4.57 -14.22
N GLU A 140 11.01 5.52 -14.98
CA GLU A 140 11.68 6.72 -14.46
C GLU A 140 10.72 7.59 -13.64
N ILE A 141 9.45 7.68 -14.03
CA ILE A 141 8.42 8.41 -13.27
C ILE A 141 8.13 7.71 -11.95
N ILE A 142 8.00 6.38 -11.98
CA ILE A 142 7.80 5.58 -10.77
C ILE A 142 8.98 5.72 -9.82
N GLN A 143 10.20 5.69 -10.37
CA GLN A 143 11.43 5.89 -9.61
C GLN A 143 11.46 7.28 -8.96
N GLU A 144 11.18 8.36 -9.73
CA GLU A 144 11.14 9.73 -9.22
C GLU A 144 10.17 9.86 -8.03
N ILE A 145 8.96 9.31 -8.15
CA ILE A 145 7.96 9.35 -7.07
C ILE A 145 8.46 8.60 -5.82
N ASN A 146 9.07 7.43 -6.02
CA ASN A 146 9.58 6.62 -4.93
C ASN A 146 10.79 7.26 -4.22
N GLU A 147 11.70 7.89 -4.97
CA GLU A 147 12.92 8.52 -4.43
C GLU A 147 12.68 9.93 -3.90
N ARG A 148 11.60 10.60 -4.30
CA ARG A 148 11.25 11.95 -3.86
C ARG A 148 11.22 12.03 -2.33
N LYS A 149 11.94 12.98 -1.77
CA LYS A 149 11.94 13.24 -0.31
C LYS A 149 10.60 13.82 0.11
N VAL A 150 9.91 13.13 0.99
CA VAL A 150 8.61 13.55 1.51
C VAL A 150 8.58 13.36 3.03
N GLY A 151 8.20 14.40 3.76
CA GLY A 151 8.00 14.33 5.19
C GLY A 151 9.25 13.87 5.96
N TYR A 152 9.12 12.79 6.73
CA TYR A 152 10.19 12.24 7.58
C TYR A 152 11.12 11.27 6.84
N TRP A 153 10.78 10.86 5.64
CA TRP A 153 11.64 9.97 4.86
C TRP A 153 12.90 10.70 4.40
N ARG A 154 13.99 10.43 5.10
CA ARG A 154 15.33 10.85 4.68
C ARG A 154 15.92 9.72 3.85
N THR A 155 16.41 10.04 2.68
CA THR A 155 17.23 9.11 1.92
C THR A 155 18.48 8.85 2.75
N PHE A 156 18.62 7.66 3.28
CA PHE A 156 19.92 7.20 3.80
C PHE A 156 20.81 6.97 2.56
N MET A 157 21.70 7.89 2.31
CA MET A 157 22.81 7.69 1.38
C MET A 157 23.90 6.89 2.10
#